data_ff95b598dbf8cc876338cb925c63aa44
#
_entry.id   ff95b598dbf8cc876338cb925c63aa44
#
_cell.length_a   1.000
_cell.length_b   1.000
_cell.length_c   1.000
_cell.angle_alpha   90.00
_cell.angle_beta   90.00
_cell.angle_gamma   90.00
#
_symmetry.space_group_name_H-M   'P 1'
#
loop_
_entity.id
_entity.type
_entity.pdbx_description
1 polymer ?
#
loop_
_entity_poly.entity_id
_entity_poly.type
_entity_poly.pdbx_seq_one_letter_code
_entity_poly.pdbx_strand_id
1 'polypeptide(L)'
;MYFGNNFSSNTNCIINAGNKVVFGDNCLLSWNISILDGDGHELLDLSHSNNCKHESSIIIGNHVWICMNSMILKGTSVMDDSIIGAGAITSKKFDEPNLMIAGINKVIKKQINWIK
;
A
#
# COMPACT_ATOMS: atom_id res chain seq x y z
N MET A 1 7.72 -11.50 2.24
CA MET A 1 6.45 -10.93 2.73
C MET A 1 6.39 -11.09 4.24
N TYR A 2 6.06 -10.04 4.95
CA TYR A 2 6.01 -10.05 6.41
C TYR A 2 4.70 -9.44 6.91
N PHE A 3 4.07 -10.10 7.86
CA PHE A 3 2.89 -9.60 8.54
C PHE A 3 3.20 -9.46 10.04
N GLY A 4 2.94 -8.28 10.59
CA GLY A 4 3.04 -8.06 12.01
C GLY A 4 1.94 -8.77 12.81
N ASN A 5 1.87 -8.49 14.09
CA ASN A 5 0.88 -9.10 14.99
C ASN A 5 -0.52 -8.55 14.71
N ASN A 6 -1.54 -9.40 14.90
CA ASN A 6 -2.95 -9.01 14.80
C ASN A 6 -3.33 -8.47 13.42
N PHE A 7 -2.68 -8.96 12.38
CA PHE A 7 -3.08 -8.67 11.01
C PHE A 7 -4.40 -9.37 10.72
N SER A 8 -5.34 -8.64 10.09
CA SER A 8 -6.59 -9.25 9.66
C SER A 8 -7.00 -8.76 8.28
N SER A 9 -7.62 -9.65 7.53
CA SER A 9 -8.13 -9.32 6.21
C SER A 9 -9.46 -10.01 5.97
N ASN A 10 -10.30 -9.38 5.17
CA ASN A 10 -11.55 -9.97 4.71
C ASN A 10 -11.33 -10.69 3.37
N THR A 11 -12.42 -11.08 2.71
CA THR A 11 -12.35 -11.92 1.52
C THR A 11 -11.86 -11.18 0.28
N ASN A 12 -11.35 -11.93 -0.69
CA ASN A 12 -10.90 -11.45 -1.99
C ASN A 12 -9.75 -10.45 -1.91
N CYS A 13 -8.83 -10.66 -0.98
CA CYS A 13 -7.60 -9.89 -0.91
C CYS A 13 -6.48 -10.68 -1.59
N ILE A 14 -5.82 -10.05 -2.55
CA ILE A 14 -4.72 -10.65 -3.30
C ILE A 14 -3.45 -9.91 -2.97
N ILE A 15 -2.45 -10.64 -2.52
CA ILE A 15 -1.13 -10.08 -2.24
C ILE A 15 -0.12 -10.83 -3.10
N ASN A 16 0.46 -10.14 -4.07
CA ASN A 16 1.50 -10.68 -4.91
C ASN A 16 2.82 -10.01 -4.56
N ALA A 17 3.63 -10.69 -3.80
CA ALA A 17 4.90 -10.17 -3.29
C ALA A 17 6.07 -10.84 -4.00
N GLY A 18 6.46 -10.30 -5.14
CA GLY A 18 7.64 -10.75 -5.87
C GLY A 18 8.94 -10.17 -5.31
N ASN A 19 8.87 -9.06 -4.62
CA ASN A 19 10.03 -8.39 -4.03
C ASN A 19 9.88 -8.28 -2.52
N LYS A 20 9.17 -7.27 -2.04
CA LYS A 20 9.04 -7.06 -0.60
C LYS A 20 7.73 -6.38 -0.26
N VAL A 21 6.92 -7.04 0.56
CA VAL A 21 5.69 -6.48 1.14
C VAL A 21 5.76 -6.67 2.65
N VAL A 22 5.66 -5.57 3.40
CA VAL A 22 5.74 -5.58 4.86
C VAL A 22 4.55 -4.84 5.44
N PHE A 23 3.88 -5.49 6.38
CA PHE A 23 2.83 -4.89 7.21
C PHE A 23 3.30 -4.85 8.65
N GLY A 24 3.08 -3.72 9.31
CA GLY A 24 3.27 -3.63 10.75
C GLY A 24 2.17 -4.35 11.53
N ASP A 25 2.06 -4.00 12.81
CA ASP A 25 1.08 -4.62 13.70
C ASP A 25 -0.30 -3.99 13.56
N ASN A 26 -1.35 -4.78 13.82
CA ASN A 26 -2.73 -4.32 13.91
C ASN A 26 -3.29 -3.71 12.62
N CYS A 27 -2.83 -4.17 11.49
CA CYS A 27 -3.35 -3.73 10.20
C CYS A 27 -4.64 -4.47 9.86
N LEU A 28 -5.55 -3.77 9.18
CA LEU A 28 -6.84 -4.31 8.75
C LEU A 28 -7.04 -4.08 7.26
N LEU A 29 -7.27 -5.15 6.51
CA LEU A 29 -7.67 -5.10 5.11
C LEU A 29 -9.16 -5.42 5.02
N SER A 30 -9.91 -4.55 4.33
CA SER A 30 -11.31 -4.80 4.01
C SER A 30 -11.43 -5.81 2.87
N TRP A 31 -12.37 -5.66 1.96
CA TRP A 31 -12.62 -6.63 0.88
C TRP A 31 -12.04 -6.17 -0.44
N ASN A 32 -11.71 -7.12 -1.31
CA ASN A 32 -11.34 -6.88 -2.71
C ASN A 32 -10.14 -5.94 -2.85
N ILE A 33 -9.09 -6.23 -2.11
CA ILE A 33 -7.87 -5.42 -2.11
C ILE A 33 -6.81 -6.15 -2.93
N SER A 34 -6.11 -5.41 -3.79
CA SER A 34 -4.99 -5.93 -4.57
C SER A 34 -3.71 -5.24 -4.14
N ILE A 35 -2.72 -6.02 -3.76
CA ILE A 35 -1.42 -5.54 -3.32
C ILE A 35 -0.37 -6.20 -4.19
N LEU A 36 0.33 -5.40 -5.00
CA LEU A 36 1.26 -5.88 -6.01
C LEU A 36 2.55 -5.06 -5.94
N ASP A 37 3.67 -5.71 -5.68
CA ASP A 37 4.96 -5.02 -5.57
C ASP A 37 5.80 -5.08 -6.85
N GLY A 38 5.22 -5.49 -7.95
CA GLY A 38 5.91 -5.56 -9.24
C GLY A 38 4.95 -5.41 -10.40
N ASP A 39 5.51 -5.27 -11.58
CA ASP A 39 4.74 -5.11 -12.82
C ASP A 39 4.49 -6.43 -13.55
N GLY A 40 5.04 -7.52 -13.03
CA GLY A 40 4.98 -8.83 -13.68
C GLY A 40 5.97 -8.99 -14.83
N HIS A 41 6.35 -7.91 -15.47
CA HIS A 41 7.28 -7.87 -16.59
C HIS A 41 8.27 -6.74 -16.45
N GLU A 42 9.40 -6.88 -17.11
CA GLU A 42 10.41 -5.83 -17.11
C GLU A 42 9.98 -4.66 -18.00
N LEU A 43 10.11 -3.46 -17.47
CA LEU A 43 9.81 -2.23 -18.21
C LEU A 43 11.10 -1.69 -18.82
N LEU A 44 11.08 -1.46 -20.13
CA LEU A 44 12.19 -0.87 -20.85
C LEU A 44 11.87 0.56 -21.24
N ASP A 45 12.75 1.48 -20.87
CA ASP A 45 12.62 2.87 -21.29
C ASP A 45 13.45 3.07 -22.55
N LEU A 46 12.78 3.22 -23.67
CA LEU A 46 13.42 3.34 -24.97
C LEU A 46 14.12 4.69 -25.18
N SER A 47 13.84 5.67 -24.34
CA SER A 47 14.50 6.99 -24.40
C SER A 47 15.83 7.03 -23.66
N HIS A 48 16.13 6.02 -22.86
CA HIS A 48 17.36 5.90 -22.08
C HIS A 48 18.01 4.55 -22.34
N SER A 49 19.35 4.50 -22.22
CA SER A 49 20.09 3.25 -22.40
C SER A 49 20.02 2.32 -21.21
N ASN A 50 19.51 2.76 -20.07
CA ASN A 50 19.43 2.00 -18.84
C ASN A 50 17.99 1.58 -18.55
N ASN A 51 17.84 0.43 -17.89
CA ASN A 51 16.54 0.00 -17.40
C ASN A 51 16.02 0.98 -16.37
N CYS A 52 14.72 1.20 -16.39
CA CYS A 52 14.05 1.95 -15.34
C CYS A 52 14.05 1.13 -14.06
N LYS A 53 14.72 1.65 -13.03
CA LYS A 53 14.67 1.07 -11.70
C LYS A 53 13.81 1.93 -10.82
N HIS A 54 12.72 1.37 -10.32
CA HIS A 54 11.83 2.04 -9.38
C HIS A 54 11.82 1.28 -8.07
N GLU A 55 11.54 2.01 -6.98
CA GLU A 55 11.30 1.36 -5.70
C GLU A 55 10.10 0.44 -5.84
N SER A 56 10.28 -0.83 -5.56
CA SER A 56 9.21 -1.81 -5.71
C SER A 56 8.65 -2.32 -4.39
N SER A 57 9.36 -2.10 -3.27
CA SER A 57 8.86 -2.56 -1.99
C SER A 57 7.60 -1.80 -1.56
N ILE A 58 6.76 -2.50 -0.80
CA ILE A 58 5.55 -1.95 -0.20
C ILE A 58 5.73 -2.06 1.31
N ILE A 59 5.71 -0.91 1.99
CA ILE A 59 5.91 -0.84 3.44
C ILE A 59 4.70 -0.17 4.07
N ILE A 60 3.95 -0.94 4.84
CA ILE A 60 2.78 -0.46 5.56
C ILE A 60 3.10 -0.49 7.05
N GLY A 61 2.93 0.63 7.71
CA GLY A 61 3.22 0.78 9.14
C GLY A 61 2.24 0.05 10.03
N ASN A 62 2.18 0.46 11.29
CA ASN A 62 1.28 -0.14 12.27
C ASN A 62 -0.10 0.49 12.19
N HIS A 63 -1.12 -0.30 12.48
CA HIS A 63 -2.49 0.19 12.62
C HIS A 63 -2.95 0.98 11.39
N VAL A 64 -2.76 0.39 10.22
CA VAL A 64 -3.22 0.95 8.95
C VAL A 64 -4.46 0.21 8.50
N TRP A 65 -5.50 0.94 8.16
CA TRP A 65 -6.73 0.41 7.62
C TRP A 65 -6.78 0.64 6.11
N ILE A 66 -6.88 -0.44 5.36
CA ILE A 66 -7.01 -0.39 3.91
C ILE A 66 -8.45 -0.75 3.57
N CYS A 67 -9.18 0.22 3.04
CA CYS A 67 -10.60 0.07 2.74
C CYS A 67 -10.83 -0.70 1.44
N MET A 68 -12.07 -1.13 1.23
CA MET A 68 -12.45 -2.02 0.14
C MET A 68 -12.08 -1.47 -1.24
N ASN A 69 -11.81 -2.36 -2.16
CA ASN A 69 -11.54 -2.07 -3.58
C ASN A 69 -10.32 -1.20 -3.81
N SER A 70 -9.38 -1.21 -2.89
CA SER A 70 -8.13 -0.44 -3.02
C SER A 70 -7.07 -1.24 -3.77
N MET A 71 -6.17 -0.54 -4.41
CA MET A 71 -4.97 -1.11 -5.04
C MET A 71 -3.72 -0.50 -4.40
N ILE A 72 -2.86 -1.34 -3.89
CA ILE A 72 -1.59 -0.92 -3.29
C ILE A 72 -0.49 -1.42 -4.22
N LEU A 73 0.15 -0.50 -4.88
CA LEU A 73 1.13 -0.83 -5.92
C LEU A 73 2.55 -0.59 -5.44
N LYS A 74 3.50 -1.04 -6.23
CA LYS A 74 4.93 -0.92 -5.91
C LYS A 74 5.31 0.51 -5.54
N GLY A 75 6.22 0.64 -4.61
CA GLY A 75 6.69 1.94 -4.13
C GLY A 75 5.82 2.57 -3.06
N THR A 76 4.72 1.95 -2.67
CA THR A 76 3.86 2.48 -1.62
C THR A 76 4.54 2.34 -0.26
N SER A 77 4.58 3.43 0.48
CA SER A 77 4.96 3.44 1.88
C SER A 77 3.98 4.31 2.66
N VAL A 78 3.32 3.71 3.65
CA VAL A 78 2.30 4.38 4.46
C VAL A 78 2.69 4.23 5.92
N MET A 79 2.67 5.34 6.65
CA MET A 79 3.06 5.34 8.05
C MET A 79 1.87 5.04 8.97
N ASP A 80 2.16 4.91 10.25
CA ASP A 80 1.22 4.41 11.27
C ASP A 80 -0.10 5.18 11.32
N ASP A 81 -1.14 4.49 11.76
CA ASP A 81 -2.45 5.07 12.07
C ASP A 81 -3.16 5.71 10.88
N SER A 82 -2.77 5.33 9.67
CA SER A 82 -3.34 5.89 8.45
C SER A 82 -4.48 5.05 7.90
N ILE A 83 -5.27 5.67 7.02
CA ILE A 83 -6.39 5.02 6.33
C ILE A 83 -6.17 5.18 4.83
N ILE A 84 -6.25 4.08 4.11
CA ILE A 84 -6.33 4.10 2.64
C ILE A 84 -7.80 3.92 2.29
N GLY A 85 -8.42 4.96 1.76
CA GLY A 85 -9.85 5.01 1.51
C GLY A 85 -10.31 4.03 0.43
N ALA A 86 -11.61 3.75 0.41
CA ALA A 86 -12.19 2.81 -0.54
C ALA A 86 -11.90 3.24 -1.98
N GLY A 87 -11.49 2.27 -2.80
CA GLY A 87 -11.17 2.51 -4.19
C GLY A 87 -9.89 3.28 -4.45
N ALA A 88 -9.11 3.58 -3.42
CA ALA A 88 -7.85 4.32 -3.59
C ALA A 88 -6.79 3.49 -4.31
N ILE A 89 -5.92 4.17 -5.02
CA ILE A 89 -4.74 3.58 -5.66
C ILE A 89 -3.51 4.30 -5.11
N THR A 90 -2.60 3.54 -4.51
CA THR A 90 -1.37 4.10 -3.98
C THR A 90 -0.16 3.51 -4.71
N SER A 91 0.86 4.36 -4.91
CA SER A 91 2.07 3.97 -5.62
C SER A 91 3.26 4.83 -5.25
N LYS A 92 3.20 5.52 -4.12
CA LYS A 92 4.29 6.38 -3.67
C LYS A 92 4.49 6.33 -2.17
N LYS A 93 5.56 6.95 -1.69
CA LYS A 93 5.84 7.11 -0.28
C LYS A 93 5.13 8.33 0.30
N PHE A 94 4.44 8.11 1.41
CA PHE A 94 3.79 9.16 2.20
C PHE A 94 4.64 9.42 3.45
N ASP A 95 4.94 10.68 3.74
CA ASP A 95 6.01 11.05 4.65
C ASP A 95 5.58 11.28 6.11
N GLU A 96 4.30 11.10 6.41
CA GLU A 96 3.83 11.31 7.78
C GLU A 96 2.73 10.31 8.17
N PRO A 97 2.54 10.06 9.46
CA PRO A 97 1.46 9.20 9.93
C PRO A 97 0.12 9.94 9.96
N ASN A 98 -0.92 9.23 10.33
CA ASN A 98 -2.24 9.79 10.57
C ASN A 98 -2.86 10.48 9.34
N LEU A 99 -2.67 9.84 8.18
CA LEU A 99 -3.19 10.35 6.93
C LEU A 99 -4.41 9.56 6.47
N MET A 100 -5.36 10.26 5.85
CA MET A 100 -6.37 9.61 5.02
C MET A 100 -6.04 9.84 3.56
N ILE A 101 -5.84 8.74 2.84
CA ILE A 101 -5.42 8.73 1.45
C ILE A 101 -6.59 8.26 0.60
N ALA A 102 -6.89 8.96 -0.48
CA ALA A 102 -7.99 8.60 -1.38
C ALA A 102 -7.63 8.87 -2.83
N GLY A 103 -8.47 8.40 -3.75
CA GLY A 103 -8.20 8.54 -5.16
C GLY A 103 -6.85 7.94 -5.55
N ILE A 104 -6.10 8.63 -6.38
CA ILE A 104 -4.77 8.19 -6.78
C ILE A 104 -3.73 9.03 -6.01
N ASN A 105 -3.10 8.41 -5.00
CA ASN A 105 -2.03 9.01 -4.21
C ASN A 105 -2.39 10.36 -3.57
N LYS A 106 -3.65 10.58 -3.21
CA LYS A 106 -4.08 11.88 -2.73
C LYS A 106 -4.33 11.86 -1.23
N VAL A 107 -3.65 12.74 -0.50
CA VAL A 107 -3.92 12.97 0.91
C VAL A 107 -5.11 13.91 1.02
N ILE A 108 -6.22 13.41 1.56
CA ILE A 108 -7.45 14.19 1.68
C ILE A 108 -7.67 14.71 3.10
N LYS A 109 -7.00 14.12 4.08
CA LYS A 109 -7.13 14.52 5.48
C LYS A 109 -5.89 14.15 6.25
N LYS A 110 -5.51 14.97 7.20
CA LYS A 110 -4.39 14.75 8.11
C LYS A 110 -4.85 14.72 9.56
N GLN A 111 -3.98 14.24 10.43
CA GLN A 111 -4.23 14.17 11.88
C GLN A 111 -5.50 13.39 12.20
N ILE A 112 -5.66 12.26 11.51
CA ILE A 112 -6.79 11.35 11.77
C ILE A 112 -6.26 10.05 12.38
N ASN A 113 -7.18 9.27 12.89
CA ASN A 113 -6.95 7.90 13.33
C ASN A 113 -8.25 7.13 13.13
N TRP A 114 -8.22 5.85 13.47
CA TRP A 114 -9.39 5.00 13.32
C TRP A 114 -9.44 3.98 14.45
N ILE A 115 -10.61 3.43 14.68
CA ILE A 115 -10.82 2.40 15.70
C ILE A 115 -11.56 1.24 15.03
N LYS A 116 -11.06 0.05 15.27
CA LYS A 116 -11.69 -1.18 14.76
C LYS A 116 -13.04 -1.45 15.40
#